data_1816abf83379839c04b0baf08a1f640d
#
_entry.id   1816abf83379839c04b0baf08a1f640d
#
_cell.length_a   1.000
_cell.length_b   1.000
_cell.length_c   1.000
_cell.angle_alpha   90.00
_cell.angle_beta   90.00
_cell.angle_gamma   90.00
#
_symmetry.space_group_name_H-M   'P 1'
#
loop_
_entity.id
_entity.type
_entity.pdbx_description
1 polymer ?
#
loop_
_entity_poly.entity_id
_entity_poly.type
_entity_poly.pdbx_seq_one_letter_code
_entity_poly.pdbx_strand_id
1 'polypeptide(L)'
;GQAADLLDALVSHSLLVVRDHGLPRFHMLVTVRYFALEQLSASGDEAEARAALHRWAVDLCSQIRFPVDAGDFGDARHPEARRHDRLFRQVAHDEAVILQQLDRLLAQADGHGTDYLPAELRDAICLIGAALMRLWSVTWSYERIADYGARLIAAAVQPAQDSRGNEAGLSVLALCVTLFGLLSHVPEQVRSLLPASFDGEGPFSRVRRFLRASDEQWPELTGDADPWVAWAATRCLAAQQEDDGDPQASLRTIETLLGRLHGNDLAGIHLLELHLHRLQVLMSLGRYSQVVDACSRAQVLLERVLPSWGEFFRTTLHMEGAYCAVYLDPRPETAGRLLESLEPIDLPGTMRFIARSVRGELELTRGNVRTAALIQRVSLRYAGNWRSILGSGSQWELYILSMCLVTDVELSPDDAVELDARAVRARATSLLREILSDPAPRQRDIPTLMAFAAAVGLSAVAAEDAGSDWRAVGGELVATALAVGTNQTCRLLSHDYLHSRTEQLDARALAQAEVRIRLLDRGELVAHAADLAGRLAGEVG
;
A
#
# COMPACT_ATOMS: atom_id res chain seq x y z
N GLY A 1 18.32 37.70 9.86
CA GLY A 1 18.46 37.81 11.30
C GLY A 1 19.58 36.91 11.81
N GLN A 2 19.93 37.00 13.07
CA GLN A 2 21.12 36.35 13.68
C GLN A 2 21.29 34.85 13.35
N ALA A 3 20.20 34.08 13.27
CA ALA A 3 20.24 32.66 12.88
C ALA A 3 20.64 32.45 11.42
N ALA A 4 20.17 33.32 10.51
CA ALA A 4 20.54 33.25 9.09
C ALA A 4 22.03 33.58 8.91
N ASP A 5 22.52 34.63 9.59
CA ASP A 5 23.93 35.05 9.55
C ASP A 5 24.85 33.93 10.07
N LEU A 6 24.43 33.21 11.12
CA LEU A 6 25.17 32.05 11.64
C LEU A 6 25.16 30.86 10.65
N LEU A 7 24.04 30.58 10.01
CA LEU A 7 23.96 29.52 9.00
C LEU A 7 24.88 29.85 7.80
N ASP A 8 24.87 31.10 7.32
CA ASP A 8 25.74 31.57 6.23
C ASP A 8 27.21 31.46 6.63
N ALA A 9 27.55 31.78 7.86
CA ALA A 9 28.92 31.61 8.38
C ALA A 9 29.32 30.12 8.40
N LEU A 10 28.44 29.22 8.88
CA LEU A 10 28.71 27.77 8.89
C LEU A 10 28.87 27.20 7.47
N VAL A 11 28.09 27.69 6.51
CA VAL A 11 28.21 27.31 5.08
C VAL A 11 29.54 27.84 4.51
N SER A 12 29.89 29.11 4.77
CA SER A 12 31.11 29.70 4.28
C SER A 12 32.39 29.01 4.80
N HIS A 13 32.31 28.44 6.01
CA HIS A 13 33.36 27.63 6.60
C HIS A 13 33.31 26.14 6.22
N SER A 14 32.41 25.74 5.28
CA SER A 14 32.23 24.36 4.82
C SER A 14 31.84 23.37 5.93
N LEU A 15 31.30 23.85 7.04
CA LEU A 15 30.77 23.04 8.13
C LEU A 15 29.34 22.55 7.82
N LEU A 16 28.63 23.29 6.98
CA LEU A 16 27.33 22.92 6.42
C LEU A 16 27.41 22.93 4.88
N VAL A 17 26.71 21.99 4.28
CA VAL A 17 26.49 21.92 2.82
C VAL A 17 25.02 22.19 2.56
N VAL A 18 24.73 23.15 1.70
CA VAL A 18 23.36 23.42 1.25
C VAL A 18 23.06 22.48 0.08
N ARG A 19 21.97 21.72 0.19
CA ARG A 19 21.38 20.98 -0.92
C ARG A 19 20.04 21.62 -1.27
N ASP A 20 19.93 22.06 -2.52
CA ASP A 20 18.71 22.68 -3.03
C ASP A 20 17.94 21.64 -3.85
N HIS A 21 16.87 21.11 -3.25
CA HIS A 21 15.88 20.23 -3.89
C HIS A 21 14.48 20.82 -3.69
N GLY A 22 14.34 22.13 -3.91
CA GLY A 22 13.07 22.88 -3.78
C GLY A 22 12.87 23.55 -2.42
N LEU A 23 13.39 22.98 -1.33
CA LEU A 23 13.59 23.64 -0.03
C LEU A 23 15.06 23.48 0.37
N PRO A 24 15.78 24.57 0.68
CA PRO A 24 17.19 24.48 1.02
C PRO A 24 17.40 23.67 2.29
N ARG A 25 18.23 22.63 2.20
CA ARG A 25 18.63 21.79 3.34
C ARG A 25 20.08 22.03 3.68
N PHE A 26 20.33 22.20 4.98
CA PHE A 26 21.67 22.22 5.53
C PHE A 26 22.07 20.81 5.97
N HIS A 27 23.13 20.28 5.37
CA HIS A 27 23.70 19.00 5.74
C HIS A 27 25.03 19.22 6.44
N MET A 28 25.19 18.63 7.58
CA MET A 28 26.44 18.61 8.31
C MET A 28 27.20 17.33 8.02
N LEU A 29 28.51 17.42 7.76
CA LEU A 29 29.37 16.25 7.64
C LEU A 29 29.29 15.43 8.93
N VAL A 30 29.36 14.12 8.81
CA VAL A 30 29.19 13.20 9.94
C VAL A 30 30.15 13.52 11.09
N THR A 31 31.42 13.76 10.77
CA THR A 31 32.46 14.12 11.75
C THR A 31 32.18 15.47 12.43
N VAL A 32 31.76 16.47 11.65
CA VAL A 32 31.37 17.79 12.19
C VAL A 32 30.14 17.67 13.11
N ARG A 33 29.18 16.84 12.72
CA ARG A 33 27.99 16.58 13.52
C ARG A 33 28.31 15.95 14.86
N TYR A 34 29.20 14.95 14.90
CA TYR A 34 29.63 14.35 16.17
C TYR A 34 30.31 15.37 17.08
N PHE A 35 31.23 16.15 16.53
CA PHE A 35 31.88 17.22 17.26
C PHE A 35 30.87 18.26 17.80
N ALA A 36 29.91 18.70 16.96
CA ALA A 36 28.88 19.66 17.36
C ALA A 36 28.00 19.11 18.49
N LEU A 37 27.62 17.83 18.44
CA LEU A 37 26.85 17.17 19.51
C LEU A 37 27.65 17.07 20.81
N GLU A 38 28.94 16.78 20.74
CA GLU A 38 29.84 16.76 21.90
C GLU A 38 29.96 18.17 22.54
N GLN A 39 30.12 19.21 21.73
CA GLN A 39 30.16 20.59 22.19
C GLN A 39 28.82 21.03 22.79
N LEU A 40 27.69 20.66 22.19
CA LEU A 40 26.35 20.95 22.69
C LEU A 40 26.12 20.28 24.06
N SER A 41 26.59 19.05 24.21
CA SER A 41 26.51 18.35 25.51
C SER A 41 27.42 18.99 26.56
N ALA A 42 28.65 19.39 26.18
CA ALA A 42 29.60 20.02 27.05
C ALA A 42 29.15 21.44 27.50
N SER A 43 28.43 22.19 26.68
CA SER A 43 27.86 23.50 27.04
C SER A 43 26.71 23.42 28.03
N GLY A 44 26.07 22.26 28.18
CA GLY A 44 24.86 22.07 28.98
C GLY A 44 23.56 22.48 28.29
N ASP A 45 23.62 22.99 27.04
CA ASP A 45 22.46 23.50 26.30
C ASP A 45 21.68 22.39 25.56
N GLU A 46 22.12 21.15 25.66
CA GLU A 46 21.54 20.02 24.95
C GLU A 46 20.04 19.83 25.27
N ALA A 47 19.66 19.98 26.54
CA ALA A 47 18.27 19.84 26.96
C ALA A 47 17.39 20.93 26.35
N GLU A 48 17.87 22.17 26.31
CA GLU A 48 17.14 23.30 25.71
C GLU A 48 17.02 23.15 24.20
N ALA A 49 18.08 22.76 23.51
CA ALA A 49 18.07 22.50 22.08
C ALA A 49 17.08 21.37 21.71
N ARG A 50 17.06 20.29 22.49
CA ARG A 50 16.09 19.19 22.33
C ARG A 50 14.65 19.64 22.56
N ALA A 51 14.41 20.45 23.60
CA ALA A 51 13.09 21.00 23.89
C ALA A 51 12.63 21.95 22.78
N ALA A 52 13.54 22.76 22.21
CA ALA A 52 13.23 23.63 21.08
C ALA A 52 12.84 22.81 19.82
N LEU A 53 13.58 21.75 19.53
CA LEU A 53 13.28 20.85 18.40
C LEU A 53 11.95 20.13 18.60
N HIS A 54 11.66 19.68 19.81
CA HIS A 54 10.37 19.09 20.16
C HIS A 54 9.21 20.08 19.95
N ARG A 55 9.32 21.30 20.51
CA ARG A 55 8.30 22.35 20.32
C ARG A 55 8.07 22.64 18.84
N TRP A 56 9.14 22.76 18.05
CA TRP A 56 9.03 22.97 16.62
C TRP A 56 8.28 21.85 15.92
N ALA A 57 8.59 20.58 16.21
CA ALA A 57 7.92 19.44 15.58
C ALA A 57 6.43 19.39 15.93
N VAL A 58 6.08 19.59 17.21
CA VAL A 58 4.70 19.64 17.67
C VAL A 58 3.96 20.82 17.02
N ASP A 59 4.57 22.02 17.02
CA ASP A 59 3.95 23.21 16.41
C ASP A 59 3.72 23.05 14.91
N LEU A 60 4.70 22.52 14.17
CA LEU A 60 4.55 22.22 12.76
C LEU A 60 3.41 21.24 12.49
N CYS A 61 3.40 20.11 13.20
CA CYS A 61 2.38 19.07 13.03
C CYS A 61 0.99 19.53 13.49
N SER A 62 0.90 20.38 14.51
CA SER A 62 -0.37 20.93 15.02
C SER A 62 -1.08 21.87 14.02
N GLN A 63 -0.36 22.39 13.04
CA GLN A 63 -0.92 23.24 12.00
C GLN A 63 -1.50 22.45 10.83
N ILE A 64 -1.27 21.14 10.79
CA ILE A 64 -1.80 20.25 9.77
C ILE A 64 -3.17 19.77 10.23
N ARG A 65 -4.20 20.12 9.44
CA ARG A 65 -5.57 19.63 9.64
C ARG A 65 -5.87 18.48 8.73
N PHE A 66 -6.61 17.51 9.24
CA PHE A 66 -7.06 16.36 8.46
C PHE A 66 -8.58 16.37 8.38
N PRO A 67 -9.17 16.34 7.18
CA PRO A 67 -10.60 16.39 7.04
C PRO A 67 -11.22 15.07 7.55
N VAL A 68 -12.03 15.17 8.57
CA VAL A 68 -13.03 14.17 8.94
C VAL A 68 -14.40 14.61 8.42
N ASP A 69 -14.58 15.93 8.22
CA ASP A 69 -15.80 16.53 7.73
C ASP A 69 -15.70 17.00 6.27
N ALA A 70 -16.83 16.95 5.56
CA ALA A 70 -16.97 17.52 4.24
C ALA A 70 -16.72 19.03 4.28
N GLY A 71 -15.88 19.55 3.41
CA GLY A 71 -15.65 20.99 3.26
C GLY A 71 -14.35 21.55 3.83
N ASP A 72 -13.57 20.78 4.59
CA ASP A 72 -12.34 21.29 5.20
C ASP A 72 -11.23 21.65 4.19
N PHE A 73 -11.27 21.09 2.99
CA PHE A 73 -10.31 21.39 1.92
C PHE A 73 -11.04 21.71 0.61
N GLY A 74 -11.86 22.73 0.64
CA GLY A 74 -12.42 23.30 -0.59
C GLY A 74 -11.35 23.56 -1.65
N ASP A 75 -11.71 24.24 -2.72
CA ASP A 75 -10.86 24.53 -3.87
C ASP A 75 -9.36 24.68 -3.49
N ALA A 76 -8.48 23.91 -4.13
CA ALA A 76 -7.02 23.98 -3.96
C ALA A 76 -6.43 25.39 -4.21
N ARG A 77 -7.23 26.31 -4.80
CA ARG A 77 -6.92 27.73 -4.96
C ARG A 77 -7.10 28.55 -3.69
N HIS A 78 -7.78 28.01 -2.67
CA HIS A 78 -7.99 28.71 -1.41
C HIS A 78 -6.66 28.96 -0.70
N PRO A 79 -6.41 30.15 -0.11
CA PRO A 79 -5.14 30.45 0.57
C PRO A 79 -4.79 29.48 1.70
N GLU A 80 -5.79 29.02 2.45
CA GLU A 80 -5.59 28.02 3.53
C GLU A 80 -5.18 26.66 2.98
N ALA A 81 -5.77 26.19 1.88
CA ALA A 81 -5.36 24.97 1.23
C ALA A 81 -3.90 25.02 0.79
N ARG A 82 -3.45 26.15 0.20
CA ARG A 82 -2.05 26.36 -0.18
C ARG A 82 -1.10 26.44 1.03
N ARG A 83 -1.57 27.02 2.15
CA ARG A 83 -0.79 27.04 3.39
C ARG A 83 -0.61 25.63 3.92
N HIS A 84 -1.68 24.85 4.00
CA HIS A 84 -1.67 23.47 4.44
C HIS A 84 -0.75 22.61 3.55
N ASP A 85 -0.82 22.79 2.24
CA ASP A 85 0.04 22.12 1.29
C ASP A 85 1.53 22.39 1.54
N ARG A 86 1.90 23.64 1.80
CA ARG A 86 3.30 23.98 2.15
C ARG A 86 3.76 23.32 3.45
N LEU A 87 2.91 23.34 4.48
CA LEU A 87 3.22 22.71 5.77
C LEU A 87 3.37 21.19 5.63
N PHE A 88 2.49 20.57 4.85
CA PHE A 88 2.55 19.14 4.60
C PHE A 88 3.82 18.74 3.83
N ARG A 89 4.21 19.51 2.81
CA ARG A 89 5.50 19.32 2.13
C ARG A 89 6.69 19.50 3.08
N GLN A 90 6.59 20.41 4.04
CA GLN A 90 7.61 20.56 5.07
C GLN A 90 7.70 19.32 5.96
N VAL A 91 6.56 18.74 6.40
CA VAL A 91 6.55 17.48 7.15
C VAL A 91 7.19 16.34 6.33
N ALA A 92 6.82 16.21 5.05
CA ALA A 92 7.43 15.21 4.17
C ALA A 92 8.94 15.40 4.02
N HIS A 93 9.37 16.66 3.91
CA HIS A 93 10.78 17.01 3.81
C HIS A 93 11.57 16.72 5.09
N ASP A 94 10.97 16.94 6.25
CA ASP A 94 11.60 16.80 7.56
C ASP A 94 11.20 15.51 8.29
N GLU A 95 10.61 14.54 7.58
CA GLU A 95 10.08 13.28 8.12
C GLU A 95 11.05 12.61 9.09
N ALA A 96 12.32 12.45 8.71
CA ALA A 96 13.31 11.77 9.54
C ALA A 96 13.53 12.44 10.90
N VAL A 97 13.48 13.78 10.94
CA VAL A 97 13.66 14.55 12.19
C VAL A 97 12.38 14.46 13.03
N ILE A 98 11.22 14.57 12.39
CA ILE A 98 9.91 14.48 13.06
C ILE A 98 9.71 13.06 13.62
N LEU A 99 10.07 12.03 12.87
CA LEU A 99 10.02 10.63 13.30
C LEU A 99 10.91 10.39 14.52
N GLN A 100 12.12 10.95 14.54
CA GLN A 100 12.99 10.86 15.72
C GLN A 100 12.35 11.49 16.97
N GLN A 101 11.55 12.57 16.82
CA GLN A 101 10.80 13.11 17.94
C GLN A 101 9.69 12.15 18.37
N LEU A 102 8.96 11.56 17.44
CA LEU A 102 7.94 10.55 17.75
C LEU A 102 8.53 9.36 18.50
N ASP A 103 9.66 8.81 18.05
CA ASP A 103 10.35 7.70 18.72
C ASP A 103 10.68 8.02 20.19
N ARG A 104 11.14 9.24 20.46
CA ARG A 104 11.45 9.69 21.83
C ARG A 104 10.20 9.78 22.70
N LEU A 105 9.11 10.33 22.15
CA LEU A 105 7.84 10.46 22.87
C LEU A 105 7.24 9.08 23.17
N LEU A 106 7.29 8.17 22.19
CA LEU A 106 6.81 6.81 22.37
C LEU A 106 7.67 6.03 23.38
N ALA A 107 8.99 6.22 23.39
CA ALA A 107 9.86 5.64 24.41
C ALA A 107 9.57 6.19 25.82
N GLN A 108 9.20 7.47 25.95
CA GLN A 108 8.72 8.03 27.21
C GLN A 108 7.38 7.42 27.62
N ALA A 109 6.45 7.26 26.67
CA ALA A 109 5.15 6.64 26.91
C ALA A 109 5.28 5.20 27.42
N ASP A 110 6.17 4.41 26.84
CA ASP A 110 6.45 3.03 27.28
C ASP A 110 6.92 2.97 28.74
N GLY A 111 7.59 4.01 29.22
CA GLY A 111 8.02 4.14 30.63
C GLY A 111 6.89 4.44 31.63
N HIS A 112 5.72 4.91 31.15
CA HIS A 112 4.57 5.22 32.01
C HIS A 112 3.61 4.03 32.22
N GLY A 113 3.81 2.90 31.52
CA GLY A 113 2.87 1.77 31.56
C GLY A 113 1.59 2.01 30.76
N THR A 114 0.66 1.04 30.82
CA THR A 114 -0.55 1.05 29.97
C THR A 114 -1.69 1.92 30.51
N ASP A 115 -1.63 2.37 31.76
CA ASP A 115 -2.83 2.87 32.46
C ASP A 115 -3.09 4.37 32.30
N TYR A 116 -2.07 5.19 32.09
CA TYR A 116 -2.24 6.64 31.94
C TYR A 116 -1.04 7.32 31.29
N LEU A 117 -1.26 8.06 30.22
CA LEU A 117 -0.27 8.96 29.64
C LEU A 117 -0.53 10.40 30.13
N PRO A 118 0.52 11.16 30.51
CA PRO A 118 0.37 12.61 30.72
C PRO A 118 -0.24 13.28 29.50
N ALA A 119 -1.20 14.18 29.70
CA ALA A 119 -1.96 14.78 28.59
C ALA A 119 -1.06 15.45 27.54
N GLU A 120 -0.04 16.19 27.98
CA GLU A 120 0.92 16.84 27.07
C GLU A 120 1.69 15.83 26.22
N LEU A 121 2.11 14.71 26.82
CA LEU A 121 2.81 13.63 26.11
C LEU A 121 1.88 12.96 25.10
N ARG A 122 0.66 12.62 25.53
CA ARG A 122 -0.36 12.03 24.66
C ARG A 122 -0.66 12.93 23.45
N ASP A 123 -0.92 14.22 23.69
CA ASP A 123 -1.29 15.16 22.65
C ASP A 123 -0.15 15.40 21.66
N ALA A 124 1.10 15.47 22.13
CA ALA A 124 2.27 15.54 21.27
C ALA A 124 2.42 14.28 20.37
N ILE A 125 2.21 13.08 20.93
CA ILE A 125 2.22 11.82 20.18
C ILE A 125 1.12 11.84 19.10
N CYS A 126 -0.11 12.26 19.46
CA CYS A 126 -1.22 12.29 18.51
C CYS A 126 -1.02 13.32 17.39
N LEU A 127 -0.52 14.53 17.71
CA LEU A 127 -0.27 15.58 16.71
C LEU A 127 0.80 15.16 15.70
N ILE A 128 1.94 14.68 16.19
CA ILE A 128 3.02 14.20 15.32
C ILE A 128 2.58 12.94 14.60
N GLY A 129 1.95 12.01 15.30
CA GLY A 129 1.46 10.75 14.74
C GLY A 129 0.44 10.95 13.63
N ALA A 130 -0.52 11.85 13.80
CA ALA A 130 -1.51 12.16 12.76
C ALA A 130 -0.85 12.69 11.48
N ALA A 131 0.10 13.63 11.62
CA ALA A 131 0.83 14.19 10.48
C ALA A 131 1.64 13.12 9.73
N LEU A 132 2.37 12.28 10.46
CA LEU A 132 3.17 11.20 9.87
C LEU A 132 2.30 10.09 9.28
N MET A 133 1.26 9.63 9.98
CA MET A 133 0.34 8.64 9.43
C MET A 133 -0.30 9.12 8.13
N ARG A 134 -0.65 10.39 8.05
CA ARG A 134 -1.16 10.96 6.80
C ARG A 134 -0.11 10.95 5.70
N LEU A 135 1.12 11.36 6.00
CA LEU A 135 2.23 11.26 5.06
C LEU A 135 2.40 9.81 4.57
N TRP A 136 2.47 8.86 5.49
CA TRP A 136 2.65 7.44 5.15
C TRP A 136 1.48 6.85 4.36
N SER A 137 0.24 7.28 4.64
CA SER A 137 -0.92 6.82 3.87
C SER A 137 -0.88 7.27 2.41
N VAL A 138 -0.44 8.50 2.13
CA VAL A 138 -0.32 9.02 0.76
C VAL A 138 0.96 8.60 0.06
N THR A 139 2.01 8.24 0.79
CA THR A 139 3.27 7.72 0.22
C THR A 139 3.32 6.18 0.21
N TRP A 140 2.23 5.52 0.61
CA TRP A 140 2.13 4.05 0.74
C TRP A 140 3.25 3.44 1.59
N SER A 141 3.72 4.19 2.57
CA SER A 141 4.71 3.71 3.53
C SER A 141 4.05 2.86 4.62
N TYR A 142 3.38 1.77 4.20
CA TYR A 142 2.59 0.90 5.09
C TYR A 142 3.42 0.25 6.19
N GLU A 143 4.72 0.02 5.95
CA GLU A 143 5.69 -0.40 6.97
C GLU A 143 5.62 0.49 8.20
N ARG A 144 5.75 1.80 7.95
CA ARG A 144 5.72 2.79 9.02
C ARG A 144 4.38 2.75 9.77
N ILE A 145 3.27 2.61 9.03
CA ILE A 145 1.94 2.51 9.65
C ILE A 145 1.83 1.23 10.49
N ALA A 146 2.36 0.10 10.02
CA ALA A 146 2.37 -1.15 10.77
C ALA A 146 3.24 -1.06 12.04
N ASP A 147 4.45 -0.47 11.93
CA ASP A 147 5.39 -0.36 13.03
C ASP A 147 4.89 0.58 14.15
N TYR A 148 4.24 1.70 13.76
CA TYR A 148 3.83 2.75 14.70
C TYR A 148 2.34 2.71 15.04
N GLY A 149 1.50 2.13 14.18
CA GLY A 149 0.04 2.26 14.24
C GLY A 149 -0.57 1.85 15.58
N ALA A 150 -0.21 0.67 16.10
CA ALA A 150 -0.76 0.19 17.37
C ALA A 150 -0.46 1.14 18.55
N ARG A 151 0.76 1.70 18.62
CA ARG A 151 1.16 2.65 19.67
C ARG A 151 0.46 4.00 19.52
N LEU A 152 0.29 4.47 18.28
CA LEU A 152 -0.43 5.70 17.98
C LEU A 152 -1.92 5.57 18.31
N ILE A 153 -2.55 4.42 18.00
CA ILE A 153 -3.93 4.14 18.36
C ILE A 153 -4.08 4.11 19.90
N ALA A 154 -3.19 3.44 20.62
CA ALA A 154 -3.22 3.39 22.07
C ALA A 154 -3.17 4.78 22.69
N ALA A 155 -2.38 5.71 22.14
CA ALA A 155 -2.37 7.10 22.57
C ALA A 155 -3.67 7.84 22.16
N ALA A 156 -4.16 7.63 20.95
CA ALA A 156 -5.32 8.34 20.41
C ALA A 156 -6.63 8.04 21.12
N VAL A 157 -6.80 6.82 21.66
CA VAL A 157 -8.04 6.43 22.38
C VAL A 157 -8.13 6.99 23.79
N GLN A 158 -7.05 7.56 24.32
CA GLN A 158 -7.10 8.21 25.64
C GLN A 158 -7.74 9.61 25.55
N PRO A 159 -8.51 10.04 26.59
CA PRO A 159 -9.12 11.36 26.59
C PRO A 159 -8.08 12.49 26.51
N ALA A 160 -8.30 13.48 25.65
CA ALA A 160 -7.50 14.69 25.60
C ALA A 160 -8.06 15.76 26.54
N GLN A 161 -7.18 16.62 27.06
CA GLN A 161 -7.58 17.75 27.89
C GLN A 161 -8.04 18.96 27.07
N ASP A 162 -7.62 19.06 25.82
CA ASP A 162 -7.97 20.15 24.93
C ASP A 162 -8.59 19.68 23.59
N SER A 163 -9.14 20.63 22.83
CA SER A 163 -9.74 20.34 21.54
C SER A 163 -8.73 19.92 20.48
N ARG A 164 -7.48 20.40 20.54
CA ARG A 164 -6.43 20.07 19.56
C ARG A 164 -5.97 18.62 19.69
N GLY A 165 -5.74 18.17 20.93
CA GLY A 165 -5.39 16.78 21.19
C GLY A 165 -6.53 15.83 20.83
N ASN A 166 -7.79 16.23 21.02
CA ASN A 166 -8.95 15.47 20.57
C ASN A 166 -9.03 15.38 19.05
N GLU A 167 -8.81 16.48 18.33
CA GLU A 167 -8.79 16.51 16.86
C GLU A 167 -7.65 15.63 16.29
N ALA A 168 -6.47 15.71 16.91
CA ALA A 168 -5.33 14.88 16.51
C ALA A 168 -5.58 13.38 16.75
N GLY A 169 -6.13 13.02 17.91
CA GLY A 169 -6.53 11.65 18.22
C GLY A 169 -7.57 11.12 17.23
N LEU A 170 -8.58 11.92 16.90
CA LEU A 170 -9.57 11.59 15.89
C LEU A 170 -8.93 11.37 14.51
N SER A 171 -7.97 12.24 14.15
CA SER A 171 -7.26 12.12 12.88
C SER A 171 -6.47 10.82 12.79
N VAL A 172 -5.78 10.41 13.87
CA VAL A 172 -5.10 9.11 13.94
C VAL A 172 -6.09 7.97 13.73
N LEU A 173 -7.21 7.98 14.44
CA LEU A 173 -8.23 6.92 14.31
C LEU A 173 -8.86 6.90 12.93
N ALA A 174 -9.17 8.05 12.34
CA ALA A 174 -9.73 8.16 10.99
C ALA A 174 -8.75 7.64 9.91
N LEU A 175 -7.45 7.92 10.06
CA LEU A 175 -6.43 7.41 9.15
C LEU A 175 -6.23 5.89 9.29
N CYS A 176 -6.42 5.34 10.50
CA CYS A 176 -6.45 3.90 10.70
C CYS A 176 -7.59 3.23 9.92
N VAL A 177 -8.74 3.89 9.76
CA VAL A 177 -9.85 3.35 8.95
C VAL A 177 -9.43 3.18 7.48
N THR A 178 -8.68 4.12 6.92
CA THR A 178 -8.12 3.97 5.57
C THR A 178 -7.24 2.71 5.47
N LEU A 179 -6.40 2.49 6.49
CA LEU A 179 -5.56 1.29 6.58
C LEU A 179 -6.41 0.03 6.74
N PHE A 180 -7.42 0.03 7.62
CA PHE A 180 -8.30 -1.12 7.85
C PHE A 180 -9.12 -1.46 6.60
N GLY A 181 -9.51 -0.45 5.79
CA GLY A 181 -10.09 -0.68 4.48
C GLY A 181 -9.17 -1.43 3.52
N LEU A 182 -7.85 -1.26 3.65
CA LEU A 182 -6.85 -2.04 2.90
C LEU A 182 -6.62 -3.43 3.51
N LEU A 183 -6.87 -3.60 4.82
CA LEU A 183 -6.72 -4.86 5.56
C LEU A 183 -8.00 -5.68 5.60
N SER A 184 -9.09 -5.21 5.01
CA SER A 184 -10.43 -5.82 5.00
C SER A 184 -11.02 -6.13 6.39
N HIS A 185 -10.44 -5.64 7.48
CA HIS A 185 -10.92 -5.84 8.84
C HIS A 185 -10.38 -4.79 9.81
N VAL A 186 -11.10 -4.56 10.92
CA VAL A 186 -10.60 -3.80 12.07
C VAL A 186 -9.96 -4.78 13.06
N PRO A 187 -8.67 -4.66 13.37
CA PRO A 187 -8.02 -5.56 14.32
C PRO A 187 -8.71 -5.54 15.69
N GLU A 188 -8.90 -6.72 16.30
CA GLU A 188 -9.56 -6.85 17.61
C GLU A 188 -8.81 -6.07 18.71
N GLN A 189 -7.49 -5.97 18.60
CA GLN A 189 -6.69 -5.15 19.50
C GLN A 189 -7.12 -3.68 19.47
N VAL A 190 -7.52 -3.14 18.31
CA VAL A 190 -8.04 -1.77 18.19
C VAL A 190 -9.41 -1.65 18.86
N ARG A 191 -10.29 -2.63 18.62
CA ARG A 191 -11.62 -2.66 19.24
C ARG A 191 -11.54 -2.72 20.76
N SER A 192 -10.62 -3.53 21.30
CA SER A 192 -10.40 -3.69 22.75
C SER A 192 -9.83 -2.44 23.44
N LEU A 193 -9.11 -1.58 22.69
CA LEU A 193 -8.57 -0.32 23.20
C LEU A 193 -9.62 0.79 23.33
N LEU A 194 -10.79 0.66 22.67
CA LEU A 194 -11.83 1.70 22.69
C LEU A 194 -12.58 1.67 24.03
N PRO A 195 -12.49 2.71 24.90
CA PRO A 195 -13.17 2.73 26.20
C PRO A 195 -14.68 2.63 26.06
N ALA A 196 -15.33 1.89 26.97
CA ALA A 196 -16.78 1.80 27.02
C ALA A 196 -17.47 3.17 27.27
N SER A 197 -16.79 4.05 27.99
CA SER A 197 -17.27 5.36 28.46
C SER A 197 -17.19 6.50 27.46
N PHE A 198 -16.80 6.25 26.21
CA PHE A 198 -16.68 7.29 25.18
C PHE A 198 -18.06 7.65 24.58
N ASP A 199 -19.02 8.07 25.39
CA ASP A 199 -20.44 8.31 24.99
C ASP A 199 -20.74 9.79 24.65
N GLY A 200 -19.75 10.55 24.18
CA GLY A 200 -19.91 11.94 23.77
C GLY A 200 -20.52 12.10 22.36
N GLU A 201 -21.32 13.16 22.17
CA GLU A 201 -21.67 13.66 20.85
C GLU A 201 -20.43 14.32 20.23
N GLY A 202 -20.25 14.19 18.89
CA GLY A 202 -19.16 14.85 18.18
C GLY A 202 -18.45 13.96 17.16
N PRO A 203 -17.37 14.44 16.53
CA PRO A 203 -16.66 13.72 15.49
C PRO A 203 -16.14 12.35 15.93
N PHE A 204 -15.80 12.17 17.21
CA PHE A 204 -15.42 10.87 17.76
C PHE A 204 -16.54 9.84 17.73
N SER A 205 -17.81 10.25 17.85
CA SER A 205 -18.94 9.34 17.88
C SER A 205 -19.04 8.54 16.57
N ARG A 206 -18.79 9.17 15.42
CA ARG A 206 -18.83 8.51 14.10
C ARG A 206 -17.68 7.53 13.90
N VAL A 207 -16.45 7.91 14.25
CA VAL A 207 -15.27 7.02 14.16
C VAL A 207 -15.45 5.81 15.07
N ARG A 208 -15.89 6.04 16.31
CA ARG A 208 -16.17 4.97 17.25
C ARG A 208 -17.29 4.06 16.81
N ARG A 209 -18.39 4.62 16.29
CA ARG A 209 -19.52 3.84 15.77
C ARG A 209 -19.05 2.86 14.71
N PHE A 210 -18.19 3.31 13.80
CA PHE A 210 -17.59 2.43 12.81
C PHE A 210 -16.65 1.39 13.43
N LEU A 211 -15.71 1.79 14.27
CA LEU A 211 -14.70 0.88 14.84
C LEU A 211 -15.30 -0.17 15.80
N ARG A 212 -16.45 0.10 16.43
CA ARG A 212 -17.18 -0.85 17.29
C ARG A 212 -18.08 -1.81 16.51
N ALA A 213 -18.46 -1.46 15.30
CA ALA A 213 -19.28 -2.32 14.48
C ALA A 213 -18.54 -3.63 14.18
N SER A 214 -19.23 -4.75 14.29
CA SER A 214 -18.70 -6.01 13.77
C SER A 214 -18.66 -5.97 12.25
N ASP A 215 -17.82 -6.83 11.66
CA ASP A 215 -17.70 -6.91 10.20
C ASP A 215 -19.04 -7.28 9.55
N GLU A 216 -19.90 -8.03 10.26
CA GLU A 216 -21.27 -8.39 9.85
C GLU A 216 -22.20 -7.18 9.74
N GLN A 217 -21.91 -6.07 10.44
CA GLN A 217 -22.72 -4.85 10.42
C GLN A 217 -22.31 -3.87 9.30
N TRP A 218 -21.18 -4.09 8.63
CA TRP A 218 -20.73 -3.19 7.57
C TRP A 218 -21.72 -3.04 6.41
N PRO A 219 -22.42 -4.09 5.94
CA PRO A 219 -23.45 -3.92 4.90
C PRO A 219 -24.52 -2.89 5.27
N GLU A 220 -24.95 -2.84 6.53
CA GLU A 220 -25.93 -1.85 7.01
C GLU A 220 -25.31 -0.44 7.07
N LEU A 221 -24.06 -0.34 7.54
CA LEU A 221 -23.36 0.94 7.67
C LEU A 221 -23.01 1.57 6.32
N THR A 222 -22.93 0.82 5.22
CA THR A 222 -22.79 1.43 3.88
C THR A 222 -23.98 2.31 3.51
N GLY A 223 -25.13 2.04 4.13
CA GLY A 223 -26.38 2.83 4.00
C GLY A 223 -26.50 3.98 4.98
N ASP A 224 -25.53 4.22 5.86
CA ASP A 224 -25.60 5.22 6.92
C ASP A 224 -25.90 6.63 6.40
N ALA A 225 -26.59 7.42 7.22
CA ALA A 225 -26.89 8.82 6.91
C ALA A 225 -25.64 9.72 7.02
N ASP A 226 -24.64 9.35 7.83
CA ASP A 226 -23.35 10.01 7.92
C ASP A 226 -22.45 9.56 6.75
N PRO A 227 -22.09 10.44 5.82
CA PRO A 227 -21.30 10.08 4.63
C PRO A 227 -19.93 9.50 4.96
N TRP A 228 -19.31 9.93 6.07
CA TRP A 228 -18.02 9.42 6.51
C TRP A 228 -18.12 7.97 7.02
N VAL A 229 -19.17 7.65 7.79
CA VAL A 229 -19.41 6.27 8.26
C VAL A 229 -19.71 5.35 7.06
N ALA A 230 -20.57 5.82 6.14
CA ALA A 230 -20.87 5.08 4.92
C ALA A 230 -19.61 4.83 4.06
N TRP A 231 -18.74 5.82 3.94
CA TRP A 231 -17.45 5.69 3.24
C TRP A 231 -16.54 4.67 3.91
N ALA A 232 -16.36 4.75 5.23
CA ALA A 232 -15.51 3.84 5.98
C ALA A 232 -15.99 2.38 5.86
N ALA A 233 -17.29 2.16 6.06
CA ALA A 233 -17.90 0.83 5.91
C ALA A 233 -17.80 0.31 4.46
N THR A 234 -18.03 1.17 3.47
CA THR A 234 -17.88 0.79 2.05
C THR A 234 -16.46 0.34 1.73
N ARG A 235 -15.45 1.06 2.23
CA ARG A 235 -14.04 0.71 2.01
C ARG A 235 -13.70 -0.67 2.58
N CYS A 236 -14.10 -0.95 3.81
CA CYS A 236 -13.82 -2.23 4.47
C CYS A 236 -14.63 -3.39 3.84
N LEU A 237 -15.92 -3.19 3.58
CA LEU A 237 -16.76 -4.20 2.96
C LEU A 237 -16.30 -4.53 1.54
N ALA A 238 -15.93 -3.52 0.76
CA ALA A 238 -15.43 -3.72 -0.60
C ALA A 238 -14.12 -4.54 -0.59
N ALA A 239 -13.18 -4.20 0.30
CA ALA A 239 -11.94 -4.96 0.46
C ALA A 239 -12.20 -6.40 0.91
N GLN A 240 -13.14 -6.63 1.85
CA GLN A 240 -13.53 -7.97 2.26
C GLN A 240 -14.11 -8.78 1.10
N GLN A 241 -14.99 -8.15 0.29
CA GLN A 241 -15.57 -8.81 -0.89
C GLN A 241 -14.51 -9.18 -1.93
N GLU A 242 -13.45 -8.38 -2.08
CA GLU A 242 -12.30 -8.71 -2.93
C GLU A 242 -11.50 -9.89 -2.37
N ASP A 243 -11.22 -9.90 -1.06
CA ASP A 243 -10.56 -11.01 -0.37
C ASP A 243 -11.38 -12.31 -0.48
N ASP A 244 -12.70 -12.21 -0.35
CA ASP A 244 -13.63 -13.31 -0.58
C ASP A 244 -13.70 -13.73 -2.06
N GLY A 245 -13.11 -12.94 -2.97
CA GLY A 245 -13.02 -13.16 -4.41
C GLY A 245 -14.29 -12.84 -5.16
N ASP A 246 -15.07 -11.89 -4.67
CA ASP A 246 -16.17 -11.30 -5.41
C ASP A 246 -15.88 -9.79 -5.69
N PRO A 247 -14.90 -9.48 -6.57
CA PRO A 247 -14.61 -8.10 -6.95
C PRO A 247 -15.81 -7.43 -7.65
N GLN A 248 -16.75 -8.21 -8.18
CA GLN A 248 -17.98 -7.67 -8.74
C GLN A 248 -18.93 -7.15 -7.65
N ALA A 249 -19.00 -7.79 -6.49
CA ALA A 249 -19.73 -7.27 -5.33
C ALA A 249 -19.05 -6.00 -4.80
N SER A 250 -17.72 -6.00 -4.67
CA SER A 250 -16.94 -4.83 -4.27
C SER A 250 -17.24 -3.63 -5.18
N LEU A 251 -17.22 -3.82 -6.50
CA LEU A 251 -17.56 -2.76 -7.45
C LEU A 251 -18.99 -2.22 -7.22
N ARG A 252 -19.98 -3.10 -7.05
CA ARG A 252 -21.38 -2.68 -6.78
C ARG A 252 -21.47 -1.87 -5.48
N THR A 253 -20.79 -2.30 -4.42
CA THR A 253 -20.76 -1.61 -3.12
C THR A 253 -20.20 -0.19 -3.26
N ILE A 254 -19.06 -0.04 -3.95
CA ILE A 254 -18.43 1.26 -4.19
C ILE A 254 -19.33 2.15 -5.06
N GLU A 255 -19.88 1.62 -6.16
CA GLU A 255 -20.72 2.39 -7.10
C GLU A 255 -22.03 2.82 -6.47
N THR A 256 -22.59 2.01 -5.54
CA THR A 256 -23.79 2.37 -4.78
C THR A 256 -23.52 3.61 -3.91
N LEU A 257 -22.41 3.66 -3.20
CA LEU A 257 -22.06 4.85 -2.41
C LEU A 257 -21.78 6.06 -3.31
N LEU A 258 -20.99 5.89 -4.36
CA LEU A 258 -20.70 6.98 -5.32
C LEU A 258 -21.97 7.56 -5.95
N GLY A 259 -22.98 6.74 -6.21
CA GLY A 259 -24.27 7.18 -6.74
C GLY A 259 -25.16 7.94 -5.72
N ARG A 260 -24.91 7.75 -4.41
CA ARG A 260 -25.63 8.44 -3.33
C ARG A 260 -24.99 9.77 -2.93
N LEU A 261 -23.66 9.90 -3.09
CA LEU A 261 -22.94 11.11 -2.69
C LEU A 261 -23.24 12.27 -3.64
N HIS A 262 -23.60 13.43 -3.08
CA HIS A 262 -23.93 14.64 -3.82
C HIS A 262 -23.04 15.80 -3.37
N GLY A 263 -22.45 16.51 -4.32
CA GLY A 263 -21.73 17.75 -4.02
C GLY A 263 -20.55 17.56 -3.04
N ASN A 264 -20.65 18.16 -1.86
CA ASN A 264 -19.61 18.18 -0.83
C ASN A 264 -19.95 17.27 0.37
N ASP A 265 -20.74 16.23 0.20
CA ASP A 265 -21.15 15.32 1.29
C ASP A 265 -19.96 14.62 1.93
N LEU A 266 -18.86 14.44 1.18
CA LEU A 266 -17.65 13.81 1.64
C LEU A 266 -16.43 14.66 1.27
N ALA A 267 -15.41 14.66 2.13
CA ALA A 267 -14.16 15.37 1.84
C ALA A 267 -13.53 14.83 0.54
N GLY A 268 -13.00 15.73 -0.30
CA GLY A 268 -12.50 15.41 -1.64
C GLY A 268 -11.44 14.30 -1.65
N ILE A 269 -10.64 14.20 -0.57
CA ILE A 269 -9.64 13.14 -0.44
C ILE A 269 -10.28 11.75 -0.26
N HIS A 270 -11.33 11.63 0.54
CA HIS A 270 -12.03 10.36 0.74
C HIS A 270 -12.79 9.94 -0.52
N LEU A 271 -13.35 10.93 -1.24
CA LEU A 271 -13.96 10.68 -2.54
C LEU A 271 -12.92 10.19 -3.56
N LEU A 272 -11.73 10.79 -3.57
CA LEU A 272 -10.63 10.36 -4.44
C LEU A 272 -10.16 8.93 -4.08
N GLU A 273 -10.00 8.62 -2.79
CA GLU A 273 -9.66 7.27 -2.32
C GLU A 273 -10.69 6.23 -2.76
N LEU A 274 -11.99 6.59 -2.75
CA LEU A 274 -13.05 5.71 -3.24
C LEU A 274 -12.98 5.50 -4.76
N HIS A 275 -12.68 6.55 -5.53
CA HIS A 275 -12.45 6.43 -6.96
C HIS A 275 -11.22 5.59 -7.29
N LEU A 276 -10.12 5.72 -6.54
CA LEU A 276 -8.93 4.88 -6.70
C LEU A 276 -9.23 3.42 -6.40
N HIS A 277 -9.96 3.15 -5.32
CA HIS A 277 -10.39 1.78 -5.02
C HIS A 277 -11.25 1.21 -6.16
N ARG A 278 -12.21 2.00 -6.68
CA ARG A 278 -13.00 1.61 -7.86
C ARG A 278 -12.12 1.27 -9.07
N LEU A 279 -11.05 2.05 -9.32
CA LEU A 279 -10.10 1.79 -10.39
C LEU A 279 -9.42 0.43 -10.21
N GLN A 280 -8.91 0.14 -9.01
CA GLN A 280 -8.26 -1.12 -8.70
C GLN A 280 -9.19 -2.32 -8.92
N VAL A 281 -10.46 -2.21 -8.47
CA VAL A 281 -11.46 -3.26 -8.70
C VAL A 281 -11.78 -3.43 -10.19
N LEU A 282 -11.90 -2.35 -10.95
CA LEU A 282 -12.11 -2.43 -12.40
C LEU A 282 -10.94 -3.13 -13.11
N MET A 283 -9.70 -2.86 -12.66
CA MET A 283 -8.52 -3.54 -13.18
C MET A 283 -8.53 -5.03 -12.83
N SER A 284 -8.84 -5.38 -11.59
CA SER A 284 -8.93 -6.79 -11.16
C SER A 284 -10.00 -7.58 -11.93
N LEU A 285 -11.02 -6.88 -12.46
CA LEU A 285 -12.07 -7.43 -13.33
C LEU A 285 -11.70 -7.42 -14.83
N GLY A 286 -10.53 -6.92 -15.22
CA GLY A 286 -10.12 -6.79 -16.61
C GLY A 286 -10.93 -5.74 -17.42
N ARG A 287 -11.62 -4.81 -16.74
CA ARG A 287 -12.45 -3.78 -17.38
C ARG A 287 -11.66 -2.53 -17.75
N TYR A 288 -10.55 -2.73 -18.47
CA TYR A 288 -9.55 -1.69 -18.75
C TYR A 288 -10.10 -0.43 -19.45
N SER A 289 -11.08 -0.56 -20.35
CA SER A 289 -11.72 0.61 -20.99
C SER A 289 -12.44 1.50 -19.97
N GLN A 290 -13.10 0.90 -18.97
CA GLN A 290 -13.75 1.64 -17.89
C GLN A 290 -12.74 2.28 -16.94
N VAL A 291 -11.55 1.68 -16.79
CA VAL A 291 -10.45 2.27 -16.01
C VAL A 291 -9.98 3.57 -16.64
N VAL A 292 -9.77 3.63 -17.96
CA VAL A 292 -9.36 4.85 -18.67
C VAL A 292 -10.35 5.99 -18.45
N ASP A 293 -11.66 5.71 -18.55
CA ASP A 293 -12.72 6.69 -18.29
C ASP A 293 -12.73 7.13 -16.82
N ALA A 294 -12.49 6.22 -15.89
CA ALA A 294 -12.45 6.50 -14.47
C ALA A 294 -11.19 7.29 -14.08
N CYS A 295 -10.03 7.01 -14.68
CA CYS A 295 -8.81 7.82 -14.52
C CYS A 295 -9.06 9.28 -14.93
N SER A 296 -9.72 9.51 -16.07
CA SER A 296 -10.01 10.85 -16.54
C SER A 296 -10.91 11.62 -15.55
N ARG A 297 -11.91 10.96 -14.97
CA ARG A 297 -12.78 11.56 -13.93
C ARG A 297 -12.05 11.81 -12.62
N ALA A 298 -11.23 10.88 -12.18
CA ALA A 298 -10.40 11.03 -10.99
C ALA A 298 -9.41 12.19 -11.14
N GLN A 299 -8.87 12.42 -12.34
CA GLN A 299 -7.96 13.53 -12.61
C GLN A 299 -8.64 14.90 -12.46
N VAL A 300 -9.91 15.03 -12.89
CA VAL A 300 -10.69 16.26 -12.68
C VAL A 300 -10.92 16.52 -11.18
N LEU A 301 -11.18 15.46 -10.40
CA LEU A 301 -11.32 15.57 -8.96
C LEU A 301 -9.99 15.94 -8.30
N LEU A 302 -8.89 15.37 -8.79
CA LEU A 302 -7.54 15.62 -8.29
C LEU A 302 -7.15 17.10 -8.35
N GLU A 303 -7.59 17.82 -9.36
CA GLU A 303 -7.34 19.26 -9.49
C GLU A 303 -7.98 20.08 -8.35
N ARG A 304 -8.98 19.52 -7.67
CA ARG A 304 -9.67 20.13 -6.52
C ARG A 304 -9.05 19.72 -5.16
N VAL A 305 -8.27 18.65 -5.13
CA VAL A 305 -7.57 18.20 -3.95
C VAL A 305 -6.24 18.95 -3.81
N LEU A 306 -5.67 18.97 -2.60
CA LEU A 306 -4.43 19.69 -2.32
C LEU A 306 -3.31 19.33 -3.30
N PRO A 307 -2.57 20.32 -3.84
CA PRO A 307 -1.53 20.09 -4.86
C PRO A 307 -0.44 19.08 -4.46
N SER A 308 0.00 19.07 -3.20
CA SER A 308 1.01 18.14 -2.70
C SER A 308 0.55 16.68 -2.73
N TRP A 309 -0.75 16.46 -2.54
CA TRP A 309 -1.33 15.12 -2.63
C TRP A 309 -1.66 14.78 -4.08
N GLY A 310 -1.95 15.82 -4.87
CA GLY A 310 -2.21 15.69 -6.28
C GLY A 310 -1.08 15.04 -7.05
N GLU A 311 0.16 15.31 -6.69
CA GLU A 311 1.32 14.69 -7.35
C GLU A 311 1.38 13.18 -7.12
N PHE A 312 1.14 12.73 -5.89
CA PHE A 312 1.09 11.31 -5.56
C PHE A 312 -0.04 10.59 -6.30
N PHE A 313 -1.26 11.11 -6.21
CA PHE A 313 -2.41 10.51 -6.88
C PHE A 313 -2.31 10.59 -8.41
N ARG A 314 -1.70 11.63 -8.96
CA ARG A 314 -1.37 11.72 -10.38
C ARG A 314 -0.41 10.61 -10.79
N THR A 315 0.60 10.33 -9.97
CA THR A 315 1.54 9.22 -10.17
C THR A 315 0.78 7.89 -10.20
N THR A 316 -0.11 7.64 -9.25
CA THR A 316 -0.96 6.44 -9.23
C THR A 316 -1.81 6.35 -10.51
N LEU A 317 -2.52 7.42 -10.86
CA LEU A 317 -3.34 7.44 -12.08
C LEU A 317 -2.51 7.23 -13.36
N HIS A 318 -1.28 7.74 -13.43
CA HIS A 318 -0.38 7.50 -14.56
C HIS A 318 0.06 6.04 -14.63
N MET A 319 0.34 5.41 -13.47
CA MET A 319 0.67 3.98 -13.44
C MET A 319 -0.51 3.11 -13.88
N GLU A 320 -1.70 3.36 -13.33
CA GLU A 320 -2.93 2.65 -13.73
C GLU A 320 -3.23 2.85 -15.23
N GLY A 321 -3.06 4.09 -15.71
CA GLY A 321 -3.18 4.41 -17.13
C GLY A 321 -2.15 3.69 -17.98
N ALA A 322 -0.90 3.54 -17.52
CA ALA A 322 0.15 2.82 -18.21
C ALA A 322 -0.17 1.32 -18.30
N TYR A 323 -0.65 0.69 -17.22
CA TYR A 323 -1.14 -0.68 -17.24
C TYR A 323 -2.24 -0.85 -18.31
N CYS A 324 -3.28 -0.01 -18.26
CA CYS A 324 -4.37 -0.09 -19.21
C CYS A 324 -3.90 0.11 -20.66
N ALA A 325 -2.95 1.01 -20.89
CA ALA A 325 -2.41 1.25 -22.22
C ALA A 325 -1.63 0.04 -22.78
N VAL A 326 -0.95 -0.73 -21.91
CA VAL A 326 -0.31 -2.00 -22.32
C VAL A 326 -1.34 -3.00 -22.87
N TYR A 327 -2.58 -2.97 -22.34
CA TYR A 327 -3.61 -3.96 -22.68
C TYR A 327 -4.56 -3.53 -23.78
N LEU A 328 -4.91 -2.23 -23.82
CA LEU A 328 -5.91 -1.69 -24.74
C LEU A 328 -5.32 -1.13 -26.02
N ASP A 329 -4.12 -0.58 -25.95
CA ASP A 329 -3.46 0.02 -27.10
C ASP A 329 -2.53 -1.02 -27.76
N PRO A 330 -2.75 -1.39 -29.03
CA PRO A 330 -1.78 -2.20 -29.75
C PRO A 330 -0.44 -1.48 -29.94
N ARG A 331 -0.34 -0.19 -29.55
CA ARG A 331 0.87 0.62 -29.63
C ARG A 331 1.48 0.81 -28.25
N PRO A 332 2.62 0.18 -27.97
CA PRO A 332 3.29 0.30 -26.68
C PRO A 332 3.80 1.72 -26.34
N GLU A 333 3.72 2.67 -27.29
CA GLU A 333 4.22 4.03 -27.13
C GLU A 333 3.44 4.84 -26.10
N THR A 334 2.13 4.60 -25.94
CA THR A 334 1.32 5.31 -24.95
C THR A 334 1.73 4.92 -23.53
N ALA A 335 1.87 3.63 -23.26
CA ALA A 335 2.38 3.13 -21.98
C ALA A 335 3.80 3.63 -21.71
N GLY A 336 4.68 3.61 -22.73
CA GLY A 336 6.04 4.15 -22.62
C GLY A 336 6.07 5.62 -22.18
N ARG A 337 5.28 6.49 -22.83
CA ARG A 337 5.19 7.92 -22.49
C ARG A 337 4.68 8.16 -21.06
N LEU A 338 3.68 7.38 -20.62
CA LEU A 338 3.17 7.49 -19.25
C LEU A 338 4.24 7.09 -18.23
N LEU A 339 5.00 6.02 -18.48
CA LEU A 339 6.10 5.59 -17.63
C LEU A 339 7.27 6.59 -17.63
N GLU A 340 7.61 7.15 -18.79
CA GLU A 340 8.65 8.19 -18.90
C GLU A 340 8.27 9.45 -18.10
N SER A 341 6.99 9.79 -18.01
CA SER A 341 6.53 10.92 -17.19
C SER A 341 6.74 10.72 -15.68
N LEU A 342 6.96 9.48 -15.24
CA LEU A 342 7.24 9.13 -13.86
C LEU A 342 8.75 9.11 -13.50
N GLU A 343 9.63 9.03 -14.51
CA GLU A 343 11.09 8.94 -14.28
C GLU A 343 11.68 10.13 -13.48
N PRO A 344 11.23 11.39 -13.69
CA PRO A 344 11.74 12.54 -12.93
C PRO A 344 11.27 12.56 -11.48
N ILE A 345 10.27 11.74 -11.12
CA ILE A 345 9.63 11.74 -9.79
C ILE A 345 10.40 10.76 -8.89
N ASP A 346 10.83 11.22 -7.71
CA ASP A 346 11.40 10.32 -6.70
C ASP A 346 10.27 9.49 -6.05
N LEU A 347 9.95 8.37 -6.71
CA LEU A 347 8.87 7.50 -6.30
C LEU A 347 9.22 6.77 -4.99
N PRO A 348 8.27 6.64 -4.05
CA PRO A 348 8.39 5.71 -2.92
C PRO A 348 8.74 4.30 -3.40
N GLY A 349 9.41 3.53 -2.57
CA GLY A 349 9.94 2.21 -2.93
C GLY A 349 8.90 1.31 -3.61
N THR A 350 7.67 1.25 -3.08
CA THR A 350 6.53 0.49 -3.62
C THR A 350 6.17 0.93 -5.03
N MET A 351 6.01 2.23 -5.24
CA MET A 351 5.61 2.76 -6.54
C MET A 351 6.69 2.59 -7.59
N ARG A 352 7.95 2.76 -7.21
CA ARG A 352 9.10 2.49 -8.09
C ARG A 352 9.12 1.04 -8.56
N PHE A 353 8.74 0.15 -7.65
CA PHE A 353 8.62 -1.26 -7.95
C PHE A 353 7.49 -1.54 -8.95
N ILE A 354 6.27 -1.03 -8.72
CA ILE A 354 5.13 -1.20 -9.62
C ILE A 354 5.45 -0.61 -11.00
N ALA A 355 6.01 0.59 -11.08
CA ALA A 355 6.42 1.21 -12.34
C ALA A 355 7.41 0.34 -13.13
N ARG A 356 8.35 -0.32 -12.45
CA ARG A 356 9.27 -1.29 -13.07
C ARG A 356 8.57 -2.53 -13.56
N SER A 357 7.62 -3.06 -12.81
CA SER A 357 6.82 -4.23 -13.23
C SER A 357 6.06 -3.92 -14.52
N VAL A 358 5.39 -2.77 -14.60
CA VAL A 358 4.71 -2.29 -15.83
C VAL A 358 5.70 -2.16 -16.99
N ARG A 359 6.90 -1.66 -16.74
CA ARG A 359 7.94 -1.56 -17.75
C ARG A 359 8.38 -2.95 -18.25
N GLY A 360 8.49 -3.92 -17.36
CA GLY A 360 8.77 -5.31 -17.71
C GLY A 360 7.71 -5.90 -18.64
N GLU A 361 6.42 -5.68 -18.34
CA GLU A 361 5.31 -6.11 -19.19
C GLU A 361 5.32 -5.41 -20.56
N LEU A 362 5.65 -4.11 -20.58
CA LEU A 362 5.80 -3.35 -21.82
C LEU A 362 6.90 -3.93 -22.71
N GLU A 363 8.07 -4.25 -22.14
CA GLU A 363 9.16 -4.86 -22.89
C GLU A 363 8.79 -6.25 -23.41
N LEU A 364 8.04 -7.02 -22.64
CA LEU A 364 7.52 -8.31 -23.10
C LEU A 364 6.54 -8.14 -24.28
N THR A 365 5.66 -7.14 -24.21
CA THR A 365 4.75 -6.81 -25.33
C THR A 365 5.50 -6.41 -26.60
N ARG A 366 6.69 -5.82 -26.47
CA ARG A 366 7.61 -5.48 -27.58
C ARG A 366 8.39 -6.68 -28.11
N GLY A 367 8.27 -7.85 -27.48
CA GLY A 367 9.05 -9.05 -27.81
C GLY A 367 10.45 -9.07 -27.18
N ASN A 368 10.78 -8.13 -26.31
CA ASN A 368 12.08 -8.03 -25.66
C ASN A 368 12.13 -8.88 -24.37
N VAL A 369 11.90 -10.19 -24.52
CA VAL A 369 11.72 -11.13 -23.39
C VAL A 369 12.86 -11.07 -22.38
N ARG A 370 14.13 -11.13 -22.85
CA ARG A 370 15.31 -11.07 -21.98
C ARG A 370 15.37 -9.77 -21.19
N THR A 371 15.07 -8.63 -21.81
CA THR A 371 15.03 -7.34 -21.14
C THR A 371 13.94 -7.31 -20.08
N ALA A 372 12.75 -7.82 -20.39
CA ALA A 372 11.66 -7.95 -19.42
C ALA A 372 12.08 -8.78 -18.22
N ALA A 373 12.69 -9.94 -18.43
CA ALA A 373 13.19 -10.82 -17.37
C ALA A 373 14.23 -10.14 -16.49
N LEU A 374 15.16 -9.38 -17.07
CA LEU A 374 16.15 -8.62 -16.31
C LEU A 374 15.50 -7.53 -15.43
N ILE A 375 14.52 -6.80 -15.96
CA ILE A 375 13.77 -5.78 -15.21
C ILE A 375 13.06 -6.41 -14.00
N GLN A 376 12.39 -7.55 -14.18
CA GLN A 376 11.71 -8.24 -13.09
C GLN A 376 12.70 -8.74 -12.01
N ARG A 377 13.85 -9.27 -12.40
CA ARG A 377 14.90 -9.70 -11.45
C ARG A 377 15.55 -8.54 -10.69
N VAL A 378 15.72 -7.39 -11.32
CA VAL A 378 16.14 -6.18 -10.61
C VAL A 378 15.09 -5.81 -9.55
N SER A 379 13.81 -5.91 -9.87
CA SER A 379 12.72 -5.65 -8.93
C SER A 379 12.75 -6.62 -7.74
N LEU A 380 13.06 -7.90 -7.99
CA LEU A 380 13.16 -8.92 -6.94
C LEU A 380 14.24 -8.60 -5.88
N ARG A 381 15.36 -7.97 -6.26
CA ARG A 381 16.41 -7.57 -5.31
C ARG A 381 15.92 -6.52 -4.30
N TYR A 382 14.94 -5.72 -4.65
CA TYR A 382 14.34 -4.72 -3.77
C TYR A 382 13.21 -5.29 -2.92
N ALA A 383 12.54 -6.36 -3.35
CA ALA A 383 11.45 -6.98 -2.62
C ALA A 383 11.88 -7.64 -1.30
N GLY A 384 13.11 -8.14 -1.23
CA GLY A 384 13.64 -8.79 -0.02
C GLY A 384 13.67 -7.88 1.23
N ASN A 385 13.64 -6.56 1.04
CA ASN A 385 13.60 -5.59 2.12
C ASN A 385 12.17 -5.35 2.68
N TRP A 386 11.15 -5.96 2.09
CA TRP A 386 9.73 -5.71 2.39
C TRP A 386 9.10 -6.72 3.33
N ARG A 387 9.87 -7.67 3.83
CA ARG A 387 9.40 -8.75 4.72
C ARG A 387 8.77 -8.28 6.02
N SER A 388 8.99 -7.02 6.42
CA SER A 388 8.51 -6.47 7.70
C SER A 388 7.16 -5.75 7.60
N ILE A 389 6.65 -5.45 6.40
CA ILE A 389 5.69 -4.36 6.18
C ILE A 389 4.24 -4.72 6.48
N LEU A 390 3.80 -5.90 6.08
CA LEU A 390 2.38 -6.26 6.17
C LEU A 390 2.14 -7.57 6.93
N GLY A 391 3.13 -8.04 7.70
CA GLY A 391 3.08 -9.42 8.22
C GLY A 391 3.11 -10.46 7.09
N SER A 392 2.94 -10.00 5.84
CA SER A 392 2.92 -10.76 4.59
C SER A 392 3.86 -10.18 3.53
N GLY A 393 5.03 -9.69 3.93
CA GLY A 393 6.09 -9.26 2.98
C GLY A 393 6.38 -10.30 1.89
N SER A 394 5.96 -11.50 2.16
CA SER A 394 5.88 -12.63 1.26
C SER A 394 4.95 -12.44 0.05
N GLN A 395 3.84 -11.70 0.11
CA GLN A 395 2.94 -11.55 -1.05
C GLN A 395 3.56 -10.70 -2.17
N TRP A 396 4.21 -9.60 -1.84
CA TRP A 396 4.90 -8.76 -2.83
C TRP A 396 6.12 -9.47 -3.42
N GLU A 397 6.88 -10.19 -2.60
CA GLU A 397 7.97 -11.04 -3.10
C GLU A 397 7.41 -12.10 -4.06
N LEU A 398 6.29 -12.74 -3.69
CA LEU A 398 5.63 -13.75 -4.52
C LEU A 398 5.06 -13.14 -5.82
N TYR A 399 4.51 -11.93 -5.78
CA TYR A 399 4.07 -11.22 -6.97
C TYR A 399 5.22 -11.07 -7.98
N ILE A 400 6.39 -10.60 -7.55
CA ILE A 400 7.52 -10.43 -8.46
C ILE A 400 8.07 -11.77 -8.94
N LEU A 401 8.17 -12.73 -8.04
CA LEU A 401 8.58 -14.07 -8.39
C LEU A 401 7.65 -14.64 -9.46
N SER A 402 6.34 -14.43 -9.34
CA SER A 402 5.35 -14.89 -10.32
C SER A 402 5.53 -14.18 -11.68
N MET A 403 5.80 -12.87 -11.66
CA MET A 403 6.13 -12.14 -12.89
C MET A 403 7.43 -12.63 -13.54
N CYS A 404 8.44 -12.98 -12.74
CA CYS A 404 9.65 -13.65 -13.24
C CYS A 404 9.30 -15.00 -13.87
N LEU A 405 8.53 -15.85 -13.18
CA LEU A 405 8.19 -17.19 -13.65
C LEU A 405 7.46 -17.17 -15.00
N VAL A 406 6.46 -16.30 -15.12
CA VAL A 406 5.70 -16.19 -16.38
C VAL A 406 6.56 -15.64 -17.51
N THR A 407 7.47 -14.71 -17.21
CA THR A 407 8.44 -14.21 -18.20
C THR A 407 9.45 -15.29 -18.58
N ASP A 408 9.88 -16.11 -17.61
CA ASP A 408 10.85 -17.20 -17.83
C ASP A 408 10.31 -18.30 -18.76
N VAL A 409 9.00 -18.51 -18.80
CA VAL A 409 8.36 -19.46 -19.76
C VAL A 409 8.60 -19.04 -21.22
N GLU A 410 8.82 -17.75 -21.46
CA GLU A 410 9.09 -17.19 -22.79
C GLU A 410 10.59 -17.11 -23.14
N LEU A 411 11.49 -17.38 -22.17
CA LEU A 411 12.94 -17.31 -22.39
C LEU A 411 13.45 -18.47 -23.24
N SER A 412 14.54 -18.21 -23.96
CA SER A 412 15.33 -19.33 -24.52
C SER A 412 15.95 -20.16 -23.40
N PRO A 413 16.26 -21.45 -23.65
CA PRO A 413 16.91 -22.30 -22.64
C PRO A 413 18.22 -21.72 -22.09
N ASP A 414 19.04 -21.11 -22.95
CA ASP A 414 20.31 -20.49 -22.54
C ASP A 414 20.07 -19.28 -21.62
N ASP A 415 19.11 -18.42 -21.96
CA ASP A 415 18.75 -17.27 -21.14
C ASP A 415 18.15 -17.70 -19.78
N ALA A 416 17.36 -18.75 -19.77
CA ALA A 416 16.75 -19.29 -18.55
C ALA A 416 17.83 -19.81 -17.57
N VAL A 417 18.88 -20.47 -18.09
CA VAL A 417 20.02 -20.91 -17.29
C VAL A 417 20.83 -19.72 -16.75
N GLU A 418 21.15 -18.73 -17.62
CA GLU A 418 21.93 -17.56 -17.25
C GLU A 418 21.22 -16.73 -16.16
N LEU A 419 19.89 -16.65 -16.22
CA LEU A 419 19.05 -15.88 -15.31
C LEU A 419 18.57 -16.68 -14.08
N ASP A 420 19.07 -17.90 -13.88
CA ASP A 420 18.77 -18.78 -12.73
C ASP A 420 17.25 -18.99 -12.51
N ALA A 421 16.52 -19.33 -13.57
CA ALA A 421 15.07 -19.56 -13.55
C ALA A 421 14.68 -20.67 -12.54
N ARG A 422 15.56 -21.67 -12.34
CA ARG A 422 15.35 -22.76 -11.37
C ARG A 422 15.27 -22.22 -9.93
N ALA A 423 16.19 -21.34 -9.51
CA ALA A 423 16.18 -20.78 -8.16
C ALA A 423 14.95 -19.86 -7.94
N VAL A 424 14.55 -19.09 -8.95
CA VAL A 424 13.33 -18.27 -8.90
C VAL A 424 12.10 -19.16 -8.67
N ARG A 425 11.98 -20.26 -9.42
CA ARG A 425 10.88 -21.22 -9.29
C ARG A 425 10.85 -21.88 -7.91
N ALA A 426 11.99 -22.39 -7.43
CA ALA A 426 12.09 -23.01 -6.12
C ALA A 426 11.65 -22.05 -5.01
N ARG A 427 12.08 -20.79 -5.08
CA ARG A 427 11.72 -19.75 -4.11
C ARG A 427 10.22 -19.41 -4.17
N ALA A 428 9.66 -19.23 -5.37
CA ALA A 428 8.24 -18.92 -5.56
C ALA A 428 7.35 -20.06 -5.02
N THR A 429 7.68 -21.30 -5.33
CA THR A 429 6.94 -22.49 -4.88
C THR A 429 6.96 -22.62 -3.35
N SER A 430 8.13 -22.45 -2.73
CA SER A 430 8.27 -22.48 -1.26
C SER A 430 7.44 -21.38 -0.59
N LEU A 431 7.48 -20.17 -1.14
CA LEU A 431 6.77 -19.02 -0.59
C LEU A 431 5.26 -19.14 -0.77
N LEU A 432 4.80 -19.61 -1.93
CA LEU A 432 3.39 -19.89 -2.19
C LEU A 432 2.84 -20.92 -1.18
N ARG A 433 3.58 -22.02 -0.96
CA ARG A 433 3.21 -23.01 0.04
C ARG A 433 3.09 -22.40 1.43
N GLU A 434 4.07 -21.60 1.84
CA GLU A 434 4.07 -20.93 3.15
C GLU A 434 2.82 -20.07 3.33
N ILE A 435 2.49 -19.22 2.34
CA ILE A 435 1.34 -18.31 2.39
C ILE A 435 0.01 -19.09 2.40
N LEU A 436 -0.13 -20.10 1.54
CA LEU A 436 -1.37 -20.87 1.45
C LEU A 436 -1.60 -21.77 2.67
N SER A 437 -0.53 -22.17 3.37
CA SER A 437 -0.61 -23.03 4.56
C SER A 437 -0.76 -22.25 5.87
N ASP A 438 -0.69 -20.92 5.85
CA ASP A 438 -0.86 -20.11 7.06
C ASP A 438 -2.30 -20.24 7.58
N PRO A 439 -2.50 -20.72 8.83
CA PRO A 439 -3.83 -20.88 9.42
C PRO A 439 -4.49 -19.55 9.80
N ALA A 440 -3.75 -18.41 9.78
CA ALA A 440 -4.26 -17.08 10.09
C ALA A 440 -4.59 -16.29 8.81
N PRO A 441 -5.72 -16.53 8.15
CA PRO A 441 -5.98 -16.04 6.79
C PRO A 441 -6.39 -14.56 6.72
N ARG A 442 -5.86 -13.70 7.58
CA ARG A 442 -6.37 -12.34 7.79
C ARG A 442 -6.14 -11.36 6.64
N GLN A 443 -5.55 -11.77 5.53
CA GLN A 443 -5.32 -10.92 4.33
C GLN A 443 -5.05 -11.82 3.11
N ARG A 444 -6.04 -12.60 2.69
CA ARG A 444 -5.89 -13.40 1.48
C ARG A 444 -6.72 -12.79 0.36
N ASP A 445 -6.10 -11.93 -0.43
CA ASP A 445 -6.58 -11.71 -1.79
C ASP A 445 -6.46 -13.04 -2.56
N ILE A 446 -7.49 -13.88 -2.42
CA ILE A 446 -7.53 -15.21 -3.01
C ILE A 446 -7.33 -15.17 -4.53
N PRO A 447 -7.97 -14.27 -5.31
CA PRO A 447 -7.73 -14.17 -6.74
C PRO A 447 -6.26 -13.88 -7.10
N THR A 448 -5.58 -13.04 -6.33
CA THR A 448 -4.16 -12.75 -6.54
C THR A 448 -3.29 -13.96 -6.17
N LEU A 449 -3.56 -14.64 -5.07
CA LEU A 449 -2.84 -15.87 -4.71
C LEU A 449 -3.05 -16.98 -5.74
N MET A 450 -4.24 -17.10 -6.32
CA MET A 450 -4.50 -18.06 -7.39
C MET A 450 -3.77 -17.69 -8.69
N ALA A 451 -3.65 -16.41 -9.01
CA ALA A 451 -2.81 -15.99 -10.13
C ALA A 451 -1.33 -16.38 -9.92
N PHE A 452 -0.82 -16.28 -8.70
CA PHE A 452 0.53 -16.72 -8.36
C PHE A 452 0.65 -18.26 -8.41
N ALA A 453 -0.35 -18.99 -7.93
CA ALA A 453 -0.39 -20.44 -8.02
C ALA A 453 -0.36 -20.91 -9.49
N ALA A 454 -1.12 -20.25 -10.37
CA ALA A 454 -1.08 -20.53 -11.79
C ALA A 454 0.30 -20.26 -12.42
N ALA A 455 0.96 -19.16 -12.04
CA ALA A 455 2.32 -18.85 -12.52
C ALA A 455 3.33 -19.92 -12.09
N VAL A 456 3.27 -20.39 -10.83
CA VAL A 456 4.09 -21.50 -10.32
C VAL A 456 3.80 -22.77 -11.10
N GLY A 457 2.52 -23.11 -11.31
CA GLY A 457 2.10 -24.29 -12.06
C GLY A 457 2.58 -24.26 -13.51
N LEU A 458 2.42 -23.14 -14.23
CA LEU A 458 2.92 -22.97 -15.60
C LEU A 458 4.44 -23.14 -15.68
N SER A 459 5.18 -22.55 -14.75
CA SER A 459 6.63 -22.69 -14.71
C SER A 459 7.06 -24.14 -14.43
N ALA A 460 6.30 -24.89 -13.65
CA ALA A 460 6.54 -26.30 -13.41
C ALA A 460 6.32 -27.14 -14.69
N VAL A 461 5.26 -26.83 -15.45
CA VAL A 461 4.98 -27.50 -16.72
C VAL A 461 6.04 -27.21 -17.78
N ALA A 462 6.48 -25.96 -17.88
CA ALA A 462 7.46 -25.52 -18.88
C ALA A 462 8.89 -25.99 -18.59
N ALA A 463 9.17 -26.46 -17.38
CA ALA A 463 10.53 -26.87 -16.99
C ALA A 463 11.00 -28.09 -17.79
N GLU A 464 12.12 -27.96 -18.50
CA GLU A 464 12.71 -29.06 -19.29
C GLU A 464 13.20 -30.21 -18.41
N ASP A 465 13.68 -29.89 -17.22
CA ASP A 465 14.20 -30.82 -16.20
C ASP A 465 13.11 -31.48 -15.35
N ALA A 466 11.84 -31.14 -15.56
CA ALA A 466 10.73 -31.66 -14.78
C ALA A 466 10.32 -33.08 -15.19
N GLY A 467 10.18 -33.95 -14.21
CA GLY A 467 9.57 -35.28 -14.40
C GLY A 467 8.07 -35.18 -14.76
N SER A 468 7.51 -36.30 -15.28
CA SER A 468 6.10 -36.37 -15.68
C SER A 468 5.15 -36.02 -14.55
N ASP A 469 5.45 -36.47 -13.32
CA ASP A 469 4.61 -36.22 -12.15
C ASP A 469 4.59 -34.75 -11.76
N TRP A 470 5.73 -34.09 -11.85
CA TRP A 470 5.85 -32.66 -11.52
C TRP A 470 5.06 -31.80 -12.51
N ARG A 471 5.12 -32.10 -13.80
CA ARG A 471 4.32 -31.44 -14.83
C ARG A 471 2.82 -31.67 -14.63
N ALA A 472 2.42 -32.88 -14.22
CA ALA A 472 1.02 -33.18 -13.93
C ALA A 472 0.52 -32.37 -12.72
N VAL A 473 1.30 -32.27 -11.64
CA VAL A 473 0.99 -31.46 -10.45
C VAL A 473 0.91 -29.97 -10.82
N GLY A 474 1.85 -29.46 -11.62
CA GLY A 474 1.83 -28.09 -12.12
C GLY A 474 0.58 -27.79 -12.95
N GLY A 475 0.19 -28.68 -13.85
CA GLY A 475 -1.02 -28.56 -14.66
C GLY A 475 -2.30 -28.55 -13.82
N GLU A 476 -2.39 -29.41 -12.80
CA GLU A 476 -3.50 -29.44 -11.86
C GLU A 476 -3.59 -28.15 -11.02
N LEU A 477 -2.43 -27.59 -10.62
CA LEU A 477 -2.39 -26.31 -9.89
C LEU A 477 -2.90 -25.16 -10.75
N VAL A 478 -2.54 -25.11 -12.05
CA VAL A 478 -3.09 -24.11 -13.00
C VAL A 478 -4.60 -24.26 -13.11
N ALA A 479 -5.10 -25.48 -13.32
CA ALA A 479 -6.54 -25.75 -13.44
C ALA A 479 -7.31 -25.34 -12.17
N THR A 480 -6.76 -25.65 -10.99
CA THR A 480 -7.34 -25.26 -9.71
C THR A 480 -7.40 -23.73 -9.57
N ALA A 481 -6.32 -23.04 -9.88
CA ALA A 481 -6.26 -21.59 -9.80
C ALA A 481 -7.27 -20.91 -10.76
N LEU A 482 -7.39 -21.41 -11.99
CA LEU A 482 -8.36 -20.89 -12.97
C LEU A 482 -9.81 -21.15 -12.53
N ALA A 483 -10.09 -22.27 -11.87
CA ALA A 483 -11.43 -22.60 -11.37
C ALA A 483 -11.87 -21.68 -10.21
N VAL A 484 -10.94 -21.29 -9.34
CA VAL A 484 -11.21 -20.33 -8.25
C VAL A 484 -11.40 -18.91 -8.81
N GLY A 485 -10.68 -18.57 -9.86
CA GLY A 485 -10.59 -17.25 -10.47
C GLY A 485 -9.31 -16.52 -10.09
N THR A 486 -8.72 -15.84 -11.07
CA THR A 486 -7.46 -15.10 -10.93
C THR A 486 -7.68 -13.59 -11.06
N ASN A 487 -6.80 -12.81 -10.42
CA ASN A 487 -6.80 -11.35 -10.54
C ASN A 487 -6.36 -10.93 -11.95
N GLN A 488 -7.11 -10.01 -12.58
CA GLN A 488 -6.88 -9.56 -13.94
C GLN A 488 -5.98 -8.32 -14.05
N THR A 489 -5.45 -7.82 -12.94
CA THR A 489 -4.66 -6.57 -12.90
C THR A 489 -3.41 -6.66 -13.78
N CYS A 490 -2.71 -7.78 -13.78
CA CYS A 490 -1.53 -8.03 -14.59
C CYS A 490 -1.87 -8.94 -15.78
N ARG A 491 -1.53 -8.53 -17.00
CA ARG A 491 -1.79 -9.33 -18.20
C ARG A 491 -1.21 -10.75 -18.09
N LEU A 492 0.02 -10.86 -17.66
CA LEU A 492 0.74 -12.13 -17.54
C LEU A 492 0.13 -13.07 -16.49
N LEU A 493 -0.65 -12.53 -15.57
CA LEU A 493 -1.38 -13.26 -14.52
C LEU A 493 -2.89 -13.27 -14.78
N SER A 494 -3.34 -12.67 -15.90
CA SER A 494 -4.75 -12.64 -16.25
C SER A 494 -5.27 -14.03 -16.64
N HIS A 495 -6.57 -14.24 -16.41
CA HIS A 495 -7.24 -15.49 -16.77
C HIS A 495 -7.02 -15.87 -18.24
N ASP A 496 -7.21 -14.92 -19.15
CA ASP A 496 -7.07 -15.16 -20.59
C ASP A 496 -5.65 -15.55 -20.98
N TYR A 497 -4.64 -14.88 -20.43
CA TYR A 497 -3.25 -15.23 -20.69
C TYR A 497 -2.91 -16.61 -20.12
N LEU A 498 -3.23 -16.87 -18.86
CA LEU A 498 -2.97 -18.16 -18.21
C LEU A 498 -3.71 -19.29 -18.94
N HIS A 499 -4.96 -19.04 -19.34
CA HIS A 499 -5.74 -20.02 -20.11
C HIS A 499 -5.13 -20.31 -21.49
N SER A 500 -4.64 -19.29 -22.20
CA SER A 500 -3.97 -19.48 -23.50
C SER A 500 -2.72 -20.36 -23.39
N ARG A 501 -2.10 -20.42 -22.21
CA ARG A 501 -0.94 -21.29 -21.95
C ARG A 501 -1.33 -22.70 -21.55
N THR A 502 -2.61 -22.97 -21.24
CA THR A 502 -3.07 -24.34 -20.95
C THR A 502 -2.98 -25.26 -22.17
N GLU A 503 -2.88 -24.73 -23.40
CA GLU A 503 -2.59 -25.52 -24.60
C GLU A 503 -1.26 -26.27 -24.52
N GLN A 504 -0.33 -25.82 -23.67
CA GLN A 504 0.94 -26.50 -23.38
C GLN A 504 0.80 -27.65 -22.38
N LEU A 505 -0.37 -27.76 -21.72
CA LEU A 505 -0.67 -28.80 -20.74
C LEU A 505 -1.15 -30.07 -21.44
N ASP A 506 -0.93 -31.22 -20.80
CA ASP A 506 -1.58 -32.47 -21.22
C ASP A 506 -3.10 -32.34 -21.11
N ALA A 507 -3.79 -32.29 -22.25
CA ALA A 507 -5.24 -32.12 -22.31
C ALA A 507 -6.02 -33.19 -21.52
N ARG A 508 -5.49 -34.41 -21.41
CA ARG A 508 -6.11 -35.49 -20.63
C ARG A 508 -5.94 -35.26 -19.12
N ALA A 509 -4.76 -34.85 -18.71
CA ALA A 509 -4.49 -34.52 -17.30
C ALA A 509 -5.32 -33.30 -16.86
N LEU A 510 -5.42 -32.29 -17.70
CA LEU A 510 -6.24 -31.10 -17.47
C LEU A 510 -7.74 -31.48 -17.31
N ALA A 511 -8.29 -32.27 -18.22
CA ALA A 511 -9.68 -32.72 -18.16
C ALA A 511 -9.97 -33.56 -16.89
N GLN A 512 -9.03 -34.40 -16.45
CA GLN A 512 -9.15 -35.16 -15.20
C GLN A 512 -9.09 -34.24 -13.97
N ALA A 513 -8.23 -33.24 -13.99
CA ALA A 513 -8.18 -32.22 -12.94
C ALA A 513 -9.48 -31.44 -12.84
N GLU A 514 -10.02 -30.96 -13.98
CA GLU A 514 -11.29 -30.23 -14.03
C GLU A 514 -12.47 -31.03 -13.44
N VAL A 515 -12.52 -32.34 -13.68
CA VAL A 515 -13.58 -33.20 -13.11
C VAL A 515 -13.48 -33.26 -11.58
N ARG A 516 -12.26 -33.36 -11.02
CA ARG A 516 -12.07 -33.33 -9.56
C ARG A 516 -12.42 -31.99 -8.95
N ILE A 517 -11.94 -30.91 -9.58
CA ILE A 517 -12.11 -29.52 -9.12
C ILE A 517 -13.58 -29.12 -9.07
N ARG A 518 -14.41 -29.55 -10.02
CA ARG A 518 -15.86 -29.26 -10.06
C ARG A 518 -16.65 -29.79 -8.85
N LEU A 519 -16.09 -30.71 -8.10
CA LEU A 519 -16.72 -31.29 -6.91
C LEU A 519 -16.35 -30.58 -5.61
N LEU A 520 -15.39 -29.66 -5.66
CA LEU A 520 -14.85 -28.94 -4.50
C LEU A 520 -15.52 -27.57 -4.35
N ASP A 521 -15.79 -27.19 -3.12
CA ASP A 521 -16.12 -25.80 -2.83
C ASP A 521 -14.88 -24.90 -2.90
N ARG A 522 -15.07 -23.59 -2.75
CA ARG A 522 -13.98 -22.62 -2.88
C ARG A 522 -12.90 -22.81 -1.82
N GLY A 523 -13.27 -23.08 -0.56
CA GLY A 523 -12.31 -23.30 0.52
C GLY A 523 -11.51 -24.58 0.29
N GLU A 524 -12.16 -25.63 -0.18
CA GLU A 524 -11.53 -26.90 -0.57
C GLU A 524 -10.57 -26.71 -1.76
N LEU A 525 -10.92 -25.86 -2.74
CA LEU A 525 -10.04 -25.53 -3.86
C LEU A 525 -8.76 -24.81 -3.40
N VAL A 526 -8.86 -23.86 -2.48
CA VAL A 526 -7.69 -23.17 -1.91
C VAL A 526 -6.82 -24.16 -1.13
N ALA A 527 -7.42 -25.04 -0.32
CA ALA A 527 -6.69 -26.08 0.40
C ALA A 527 -6.00 -27.05 -0.58
N HIS A 528 -6.66 -27.42 -1.67
CA HIS A 528 -6.11 -28.26 -2.72
C HIS A 528 -4.91 -27.58 -3.43
N ALA A 529 -5.03 -26.28 -3.72
CA ALA A 529 -3.89 -25.52 -4.26
C ALA A 529 -2.69 -25.49 -3.30
N ALA A 530 -2.93 -25.41 -1.99
CA ALA A 530 -1.90 -25.48 -0.97
C ALA A 530 -1.18 -26.85 -0.96
N ASP A 531 -1.94 -27.94 -1.06
CA ASP A 531 -1.39 -29.30 -1.17
C ASP A 531 -0.52 -29.46 -2.41
N LEU A 532 -1.01 -29.02 -3.57
CA LEU A 532 -0.26 -29.08 -4.83
C LEU A 532 1.03 -28.26 -4.78
N ALA A 533 0.97 -27.06 -4.21
CA ALA A 533 2.16 -26.23 -3.98
C ALA A 533 3.16 -26.91 -3.02
N GLY A 534 2.64 -27.63 -2.00
CA GLY A 534 3.43 -28.44 -1.09
C GLY A 534 4.18 -29.57 -1.79
N ARG A 535 3.52 -30.28 -2.69
CA ARG A 535 4.10 -31.36 -3.50
C ARG A 535 5.19 -30.83 -4.43
N LEU A 536 4.94 -29.71 -5.12
CA LEU A 536 5.95 -29.05 -5.96
C LEU A 536 7.16 -28.57 -5.15
N ALA A 537 6.99 -28.12 -3.91
CA ALA A 537 8.08 -27.69 -3.06
C ALA A 537 8.94 -28.87 -2.50
N GLY A 538 8.32 -30.03 -2.27
CA GLY A 538 9.00 -31.20 -1.73
C GLY A 538 9.96 -31.88 -2.72
N GLU A 539 9.75 -31.71 -4.02
CA GLU A 539 10.58 -32.31 -5.07
C GLU A 539 11.75 -31.40 -5.53
N VAL A 540 11.75 -30.13 -5.13
CA VAL A 540 12.81 -29.17 -5.48
C VAL A 540 14.01 -29.24 -4.51
N GLY A 541 13.87 -29.93 -3.36
CA GLY A 541 14.93 -30.22 -2.40
C GLY A 541 15.73 -31.46 -2.79
#